data_3f6ffd0fb39b97328ffdd6907ecb23c7
#
_entry.id   3f6ffd0fb39b97328ffdd6907ecb23c7
#
_cell.length_a   1.000
_cell.length_b   1.000
_cell.length_c   1.000
_cell.angle_alpha   90.00
_cell.angle_beta   90.00
_cell.angle_gamma   90.00
#
_symmetry.space_group_name_H-M   'P 1'
#
loop_
_entity.id
_entity.type
_entity.pdbx_description
1 polymer ?
#
loop_
_entity_poly.entity_id
_entity_poly.type
_entity_poly.pdbx_seq_one_letter_code
_entity_poly.pdbx_strand_id
1 'polypeptide(L)'
;MACDISKGRLEACKESVGGIKNLYIANYSSAMYAGMADSASVAPSGSAFNGQVDTLTAGVQVYKFEVRGDNNTFEETNENSRDNGTSFWTQSGSFVIKAQNSETMMQLKLLSYGRPHIIIEDYNGKFRIAGAQNGVEVSVNTSTGGAMGDLYGYTISFEGKEVLPSLFVLSTLVGEGVTAGFDVQTSNMINE
;
A
#
# COMPACT_ATOMS: atom_id res chain seq x y z
N MET A 1 8.66 25.22 -14.15
CA MET A 1 8.13 23.82 -14.25
C MET A 1 6.99 23.85 -15.27
N ALA A 2 7.04 23.03 -16.31
CA ALA A 2 5.92 22.93 -17.23
C ALA A 2 4.82 22.09 -16.52
N CYS A 3 3.62 22.64 -16.44
CA CYS A 3 2.45 21.95 -15.89
C CYS A 3 1.63 21.26 -16.99
N ASP A 4 2.27 20.92 -18.11
CA ASP A 4 1.61 20.39 -19.29
C ASP A 4 1.76 18.87 -19.38
N ILE A 5 0.67 18.20 -19.79
CA ILE A 5 0.73 16.77 -20.09
C ILE A 5 1.51 16.53 -21.37
N SER A 6 2.30 15.46 -21.41
CA SER A 6 3.17 15.12 -22.55
C SER A 6 2.73 13.88 -23.32
N LYS A 7 1.79 13.09 -22.80
CA LYS A 7 1.34 11.83 -23.41
C LYS A 7 -0.16 11.61 -23.19
N GLY A 8 -0.82 11.10 -24.23
CA GLY A 8 -2.17 10.54 -24.13
C GLY A 8 -2.15 9.03 -23.88
N ARG A 9 -3.33 8.45 -23.66
CA ARG A 9 -3.51 7.00 -23.46
C ARG A 9 -4.61 6.49 -24.38
N LEU A 10 -4.35 5.36 -25.04
CA LEU A 10 -5.37 4.60 -25.74
C LEU A 10 -6.07 3.66 -24.75
N GLU A 11 -7.38 3.42 -24.97
CA GLU A 11 -8.14 2.46 -24.18
C GLU A 11 -7.60 1.05 -24.41
N ALA A 12 -7.35 0.34 -23.31
CA ALA A 12 -6.91 -1.06 -23.36
C ALA A 12 -8.09 -2.00 -23.60
N CYS A 13 -7.82 -3.17 -24.16
CA CYS A 13 -8.79 -4.26 -24.21
C CYS A 13 -9.23 -4.68 -22.79
N LYS A 14 -10.37 -5.39 -22.68
CA LYS A 14 -10.91 -5.87 -21.40
C LYS A 14 -10.09 -7.03 -20.83
N GLU A 15 -8.84 -6.76 -20.41
CA GLU A 15 -7.89 -7.76 -19.91
C GLU A 15 -7.59 -7.59 -18.42
N SER A 16 -8.09 -6.52 -17.77
CA SER A 16 -7.81 -6.25 -16.36
C SER A 16 -8.99 -6.63 -15.47
N VAL A 17 -8.68 -7.07 -14.27
CA VAL A 17 -9.63 -7.36 -13.20
C VAL A 17 -9.38 -6.43 -12.01
N GLY A 18 -10.43 -6.08 -11.29
CA GLY A 18 -10.32 -5.30 -10.06
C GLY A 18 -10.07 -6.19 -8.84
N GLY A 19 -9.71 -5.56 -7.72
CA GLY A 19 -9.57 -6.19 -6.42
C GLY A 19 -8.13 -6.37 -5.96
N ILE A 20 -7.99 -6.60 -4.66
CA ILE A 20 -6.72 -6.78 -3.95
C ILE A 20 -6.53 -8.26 -3.66
N LYS A 21 -5.35 -8.79 -3.96
CA LYS A 21 -4.98 -10.19 -3.73
C LYS A 21 -4.24 -10.36 -2.41
N ASN A 22 -3.23 -9.53 -2.16
CA ASN A 22 -2.44 -9.54 -0.94
C ASN A 22 -2.10 -8.11 -0.51
N LEU A 23 -1.83 -7.98 0.78
CA LEU A 23 -1.26 -6.77 1.36
C LEU A 23 0.04 -7.11 2.07
N TYR A 24 1.01 -6.22 1.96
CA TYR A 24 2.27 -6.33 2.66
C TYR A 24 2.48 -5.06 3.48
N ILE A 25 2.71 -5.22 4.76
CA ILE A 25 2.82 -4.12 5.70
C ILE A 25 4.27 -4.02 6.17
N ALA A 26 4.86 -2.85 6.04
CA ALA A 26 6.16 -2.51 6.56
C ALA A 26 6.04 -1.51 7.71
N ASN A 27 6.90 -1.65 8.71
CA ASN A 27 7.03 -0.61 9.73
C ASN A 27 7.55 0.68 9.11
N TYR A 28 7.09 1.83 9.62
CA TYR A 28 7.52 3.12 9.11
C TYR A 28 9.03 3.30 9.18
N SER A 29 9.59 3.75 8.07
CA SER A 29 11.00 4.12 7.97
C SER A 29 11.18 5.28 6.98
N SER A 30 11.68 6.41 7.47
CA SER A 30 12.04 7.53 6.58
C SER A 30 13.17 7.18 5.61
N ALA A 31 14.02 6.24 5.98
CA ALA A 31 15.10 5.73 5.13
C ALA A 31 14.57 4.95 3.90
N MET A 32 13.39 4.34 4.02
CA MET A 32 12.74 3.65 2.91
C MET A 32 12.39 4.63 1.78
N TYR A 33 11.77 5.76 2.12
CA TYR A 33 11.44 6.78 1.12
C TYR A 33 12.71 7.40 0.50
N ALA A 34 13.74 7.67 1.30
CA ALA A 34 15.02 8.17 0.79
C ALA A 34 15.65 7.17 -0.21
N GLY A 35 15.62 5.88 0.10
CA GLY A 35 16.09 4.82 -0.79
C GLY A 35 15.30 4.71 -2.10
N MET A 36 14.00 5.01 -2.07
CA MET A 36 13.17 5.10 -3.28
C MET A 36 13.42 6.39 -4.07
N ALA A 37 13.62 7.50 -3.37
CA ALA A 37 13.83 8.82 -3.98
C ALA A 37 15.18 8.94 -4.72
N ASP A 38 16.16 8.13 -4.33
CA ASP A 38 17.45 8.02 -5.03
C ASP A 38 17.31 7.35 -6.41
N SER A 39 16.22 6.63 -6.66
CA SER A 39 15.91 6.20 -8.01
C SER A 39 15.40 7.40 -8.82
N ALA A 40 15.98 7.65 -9.99
CA ALA A 40 15.65 8.78 -10.86
C ALA A 40 14.16 8.81 -11.28
N SER A 41 13.45 7.71 -11.07
CA SER A 41 12.03 7.53 -11.39
C SER A 41 11.06 8.12 -10.37
N VAL A 42 11.52 8.44 -9.16
CA VAL A 42 10.67 8.94 -8.06
C VAL A 42 10.89 10.44 -7.76
N ALA A 43 11.90 11.07 -8.36
CA ALA A 43 12.21 12.46 -8.11
C ALA A 43 11.03 13.40 -8.42
N PRO A 44 10.53 14.19 -7.44
CA PRO A 44 9.37 15.05 -7.62
C PRO A 44 9.62 16.26 -8.54
N SER A 45 10.88 16.51 -8.88
CA SER A 45 11.31 17.64 -9.69
C SER A 45 12.01 17.18 -10.96
N GLY A 46 11.26 16.97 -12.02
CA GLY A 46 11.86 16.73 -13.32
C GLY A 46 11.00 15.93 -14.28
N SER A 47 11.41 15.89 -15.52
CA SER A 47 10.76 15.17 -16.63
C SER A 47 10.85 13.63 -16.50
N ALA A 48 11.45 13.11 -15.45
CA ALA A 48 11.78 11.70 -15.27
C ALA A 48 10.87 10.95 -14.27
N PHE A 49 9.87 11.63 -13.66
CA PHE A 49 8.92 10.94 -12.79
C PHE A 49 8.07 9.97 -13.61
N ASN A 50 8.27 8.68 -13.42
CA ASN A 50 7.47 7.64 -14.05
C ASN A 50 6.50 6.92 -13.09
N GLY A 51 6.49 7.33 -11.81
CA GLY A 51 5.62 6.76 -10.79
C GLY A 51 5.93 5.31 -10.41
N GLN A 52 7.14 4.84 -10.71
CA GLN A 52 7.55 3.45 -10.44
C GLN A 52 8.83 3.39 -9.61
N VAL A 53 8.83 2.54 -8.61
CA VAL A 53 10.01 2.16 -7.83
C VAL A 53 10.65 0.95 -8.48
N ASP A 54 11.85 1.10 -8.99
CA ASP A 54 12.62 0.06 -9.69
C ASP A 54 13.85 -0.41 -8.89
N THR A 55 14.26 0.36 -7.88
CA THR A 55 15.37 0.03 -6.98
C THR A 55 15.07 0.47 -5.55
N LEU A 56 15.60 -0.25 -4.58
CA LEU A 56 15.70 0.15 -3.17
C LEU A 56 17.15 0.02 -2.72
N THR A 57 17.64 1.02 -2.01
CA THR A 57 19.04 1.04 -1.53
C THR A 57 19.31 0.00 -0.45
N ALA A 58 18.29 -0.40 0.32
CA ALA A 58 18.39 -1.40 1.38
C ALA A 58 17.13 -2.24 1.47
N GLY A 59 17.24 -3.49 1.92
CA GLY A 59 16.11 -4.37 2.16
C GLY A 59 15.20 -3.87 3.28
N VAL A 60 13.90 -3.93 3.05
CA VAL A 60 12.85 -3.59 4.03
C VAL A 60 12.06 -4.85 4.33
N GLN A 61 11.96 -5.20 5.60
CA GLN A 61 11.12 -6.33 6.03
C GLN A 61 9.64 -5.97 5.91
N VAL A 62 8.88 -6.82 5.27
CA VAL A 62 7.43 -6.69 5.11
C VAL A 62 6.71 -7.94 5.56
N TYR A 63 5.55 -7.75 6.16
CA TYR A 63 4.68 -8.81 6.65
C TYR A 63 3.49 -8.97 5.72
N LYS A 64 3.30 -10.17 5.18
CA LYS A 64 2.22 -10.48 4.25
C LYS A 64 0.92 -10.74 4.99
N PHE A 65 -0.16 -10.11 4.52
CA PHE A 65 -1.54 -10.38 4.90
C PHE A 65 -2.30 -10.87 3.67
N GLU A 66 -2.74 -12.12 3.70
CA GLU A 66 -3.62 -12.66 2.68
C GLU A 66 -5.04 -12.15 2.91
N VAL A 67 -5.63 -11.57 1.86
CA VAL A 67 -7.00 -11.11 1.90
C VAL A 67 -7.81 -11.84 0.83
N ARG A 68 -8.98 -12.33 1.21
CA ARG A 68 -9.86 -13.09 0.33
C ARG A 68 -11.27 -12.51 0.36
N GLY A 69 -11.86 -12.34 -0.80
CA GLY A 69 -13.21 -11.81 -0.97
C GLY A 69 -13.21 -10.43 -1.64
N ASP A 70 -14.42 -9.96 -1.91
CA ASP A 70 -14.65 -8.79 -2.78
C ASP A 70 -14.72 -7.46 -2.00
N ASN A 71 -14.48 -7.48 -0.69
CA ASN A 71 -14.61 -6.29 0.18
C ASN A 71 -13.27 -5.59 0.47
N ASN A 72 -12.25 -5.86 -0.34
CA ASN A 72 -10.94 -5.26 -0.18
C ASN A 72 -10.76 -4.19 -1.25
N THR A 73 -10.56 -2.95 -0.80
CA THR A 73 -10.52 -1.78 -1.68
C THR A 73 -9.29 -0.92 -1.40
N PHE A 74 -8.81 -0.28 -2.45
CA PHE A 74 -7.86 0.83 -2.38
C PHE A 74 -8.31 1.92 -3.32
N GLU A 75 -8.38 3.12 -2.82
CA GLU A 75 -8.78 4.31 -3.55
C GLU A 75 -7.77 5.43 -3.36
N GLU A 76 -7.61 6.23 -4.37
CA GLU A 76 -6.72 7.37 -4.34
C GLU A 76 -7.41 8.57 -4.98
N THR A 77 -7.43 9.68 -4.25
CA THR A 77 -8.05 10.93 -4.68
C THR A 77 -7.05 12.07 -4.62
N ASN A 78 -6.95 12.82 -5.72
CA ASN A 78 -6.16 14.06 -5.74
C ASN A 78 -7.02 15.23 -5.27
N GLU A 79 -6.55 15.93 -4.26
CA GLU A 79 -7.17 17.14 -3.72
C GLU A 79 -6.36 18.37 -4.12
N ASN A 80 -7.01 19.30 -4.83
CA ASN A 80 -6.39 20.53 -5.32
C ASN A 80 -7.16 21.75 -4.82
N SER A 81 -6.45 22.72 -4.28
CA SER A 81 -6.99 24.03 -3.93
C SER A 81 -6.22 25.13 -4.67
N ARG A 82 -6.90 25.79 -5.59
CA ARG A 82 -6.35 26.94 -6.32
C ARG A 82 -6.10 28.13 -5.39
N ASP A 83 -7.03 28.36 -4.46
CA ASP A 83 -6.98 29.51 -3.57
C ASP A 83 -5.84 29.41 -2.54
N ASN A 84 -5.55 28.18 -2.10
CA ASN A 84 -4.47 27.91 -1.15
C ASN A 84 -3.15 27.51 -1.84
N GLY A 85 -3.16 27.28 -3.15
CA GLY A 85 -1.99 26.81 -3.89
C GLY A 85 -1.50 25.42 -3.47
N THR A 86 -2.38 24.57 -2.96
CA THR A 86 -2.02 23.24 -2.43
C THR A 86 -2.55 22.13 -3.32
N SER A 87 -1.76 21.05 -3.42
CA SER A 87 -2.15 19.81 -4.10
C SER A 87 -1.56 18.62 -3.34
N PHE A 88 -2.38 17.65 -3.01
CA PHE A 88 -1.96 16.42 -2.33
C PHE A 88 -2.86 15.25 -2.72
N TRP A 89 -2.42 14.05 -2.37
CA TRP A 89 -3.12 12.80 -2.65
C TRP A 89 -3.58 12.16 -1.36
N THR A 90 -4.87 11.91 -1.24
CA THR A 90 -5.45 11.11 -0.17
C THR A 90 -5.53 9.66 -0.65
N GLN A 91 -4.82 8.80 0.03
CA GLN A 91 -4.73 7.36 -0.23
C GLN A 91 -5.48 6.64 0.87
N SER A 92 -6.52 5.90 0.53
CA SER A 92 -7.36 5.21 1.49
C SER A 92 -7.67 3.79 1.03
N GLY A 93 -7.92 2.92 1.98
CA GLY A 93 -8.32 1.56 1.67
C GLY A 93 -8.91 0.82 2.86
N SER A 94 -9.54 -0.29 2.57
CA SER A 94 -10.10 -1.18 3.57
C SER A 94 -9.88 -2.63 3.17
N PHE A 95 -9.57 -3.47 4.15
CA PHE A 95 -9.46 -4.90 3.95
C PHE A 95 -9.97 -5.69 5.15
N VAL A 96 -10.35 -6.93 4.89
CA VAL A 96 -10.98 -7.80 5.87
C VAL A 96 -10.11 -9.03 6.12
N ILE A 97 -9.80 -9.26 7.39
CA ILE A 97 -9.16 -10.49 7.87
C ILE A 97 -10.24 -11.32 8.58
N LYS A 98 -10.42 -12.54 8.13
CA LYS A 98 -11.40 -13.48 8.71
C LYS A 98 -10.74 -14.21 9.87
N ALA A 99 -11.58 -14.75 10.76
CA ALA A 99 -11.22 -15.38 12.02
C ALA A 99 -10.51 -14.45 13.02
N GLN A 100 -10.69 -14.70 14.30
CA GLN A 100 -10.10 -13.91 15.38
C GLN A 100 -9.21 -14.80 16.23
N ASN A 101 -7.98 -14.34 16.45
CA ASN A 101 -7.09 -14.93 17.43
C ASN A 101 -6.34 -13.84 18.23
N SER A 102 -5.77 -14.24 19.36
CA SER A 102 -5.10 -13.32 20.28
C SER A 102 -3.81 -12.74 19.69
N GLU A 103 -3.12 -13.49 18.86
CA GLU A 103 -1.85 -13.09 18.25
C GLU A 103 -2.08 -12.04 17.17
N THR A 104 -3.04 -12.27 16.26
CA THR A 104 -3.47 -11.28 15.26
C THR A 104 -3.94 -9.98 15.93
N MET A 105 -4.73 -10.08 17.01
CA MET A 105 -5.18 -8.89 17.75
C MET A 105 -3.98 -8.08 18.31
N MET A 106 -2.95 -8.73 18.84
CA MET A 106 -1.74 -8.04 19.31
C MET A 106 -1.01 -7.33 18.18
N GLN A 107 -0.85 -7.96 17.02
CA GLN A 107 -0.20 -7.35 15.86
C GLN A 107 -1.01 -6.16 15.33
N LEU A 108 -2.34 -6.29 15.24
CA LEU A 108 -3.22 -5.21 14.82
C LEU A 108 -3.22 -4.02 15.79
N LYS A 109 -3.11 -4.30 17.10
CA LYS A 109 -2.92 -3.24 18.10
C LYS A 109 -1.62 -2.47 17.88
N LEU A 110 -0.51 -3.16 17.62
CA LEU A 110 0.76 -2.50 17.32
C LEU A 110 0.68 -1.69 16.03
N LEU A 111 0.02 -2.24 15.01
CA LEU A 111 -0.21 -1.57 13.74
C LEU A 111 -0.99 -0.26 13.91
N SER A 112 -2.00 -0.23 14.77
CA SER A 112 -2.83 0.97 15.01
C SER A 112 -2.11 2.09 15.76
N TYR A 113 -1.00 1.82 16.43
CA TYR A 113 -0.17 2.84 17.09
C TYR A 113 0.91 3.42 16.19
N GLY A 114 1.23 2.71 15.11
CA GLY A 114 2.23 3.12 14.14
C GLY A 114 1.62 3.89 12.97
N ARG A 115 2.49 4.26 12.04
CA ARG A 115 2.12 4.75 10.72
C ARG A 115 2.85 3.93 9.66
N PRO A 116 2.38 2.72 9.38
CA PRO A 116 3.07 1.80 8.49
C PRO A 116 3.05 2.28 7.03
N HIS A 117 3.89 1.64 6.23
CA HIS A 117 3.78 1.64 4.77
C HIS A 117 2.98 0.42 4.35
N ILE A 118 2.06 0.57 3.41
CA ILE A 118 1.24 -0.54 2.91
C ILE A 118 1.52 -0.76 1.43
N ILE A 119 1.97 -1.96 1.09
CA ILE A 119 2.15 -2.40 -0.29
C ILE A 119 0.97 -3.28 -0.66
N ILE A 120 0.34 -2.97 -1.77
CA ILE A 120 -0.90 -3.58 -2.24
C ILE A 120 -0.58 -4.36 -3.51
N GLU A 121 -0.87 -5.66 -3.53
CA GLU A 121 -0.84 -6.52 -4.71
C GLU A 121 -2.26 -6.68 -5.26
N ASP A 122 -2.46 -6.27 -6.50
CA ASP A 122 -3.73 -6.48 -7.21
C ASP A 122 -3.79 -7.84 -7.92
N TYR A 123 -4.98 -8.24 -8.40
CA TYR A 123 -5.14 -9.46 -9.19
C TYR A 123 -4.44 -9.43 -10.55
N ASN A 124 -4.01 -8.25 -11.01
CA ASN A 124 -3.23 -8.11 -12.25
C ASN A 124 -1.72 -8.28 -12.02
N GLY A 125 -1.30 -8.63 -10.78
CA GLY A 125 0.10 -8.81 -10.40
C GLY A 125 0.90 -7.51 -10.32
N LYS A 126 0.23 -6.38 -10.15
CA LYS A 126 0.88 -5.07 -9.94
C LYS A 126 0.93 -4.74 -8.47
N PHE A 127 2.04 -4.17 -8.07
CA PHE A 127 2.26 -3.71 -6.71
C PHE A 127 2.21 -2.19 -6.65
N ARG A 128 1.57 -1.66 -5.62
CA ARG A 128 1.54 -0.22 -5.31
C ARG A 128 1.87 -0.01 -3.86
N ILE A 129 2.55 1.09 -3.56
CA ILE A 129 2.83 1.49 -2.18
C ILE A 129 1.97 2.70 -1.80
N ALA A 130 1.22 2.55 -0.72
CA ALA A 130 0.50 3.63 -0.04
C ALA A 130 1.31 4.11 1.17
N GLY A 131 1.27 5.42 1.43
CA GLY A 131 2.01 6.03 2.52
C GLY A 131 3.53 5.97 2.32
N ALA A 132 4.02 6.23 1.11
CA ALA A 132 5.44 6.08 0.78
C ALA A 132 6.34 7.04 1.58
N GLN A 133 5.91 8.28 1.79
CA GLN A 133 6.69 9.32 2.48
C GLN A 133 6.28 9.46 3.95
N ASN A 134 4.98 9.60 4.21
CA ASN A 134 4.45 9.93 5.53
C ASN A 134 3.95 8.71 6.30
N GLY A 135 3.77 7.58 5.61
CA GLY A 135 3.06 6.42 6.13
C GLY A 135 1.54 6.64 6.13
N VAL A 136 0.78 5.63 6.55
CA VAL A 136 -0.67 5.69 6.68
C VAL A 136 -1.10 5.53 8.13
N GLU A 137 -2.23 6.10 8.49
CA GLU A 137 -2.89 5.83 9.76
C GLU A 137 -3.85 4.66 9.59
N VAL A 138 -3.85 3.75 10.57
CA VAL A 138 -4.61 2.50 10.50
C VAL A 138 -5.64 2.46 11.62
N SER A 139 -6.87 2.14 11.25
CA SER A 139 -7.98 1.90 12.17
C SER A 139 -8.44 0.45 12.05
N VAL A 140 -8.67 -0.18 13.19
CA VAL A 140 -9.08 -1.59 13.27
C VAL A 140 -10.45 -1.69 13.93
N ASN A 141 -11.37 -2.37 13.28
CA ASN A 141 -12.69 -2.70 13.81
C ASN A 141 -12.82 -4.23 13.92
N THR A 142 -13.20 -4.71 15.09
CA THR A 142 -13.42 -6.13 15.38
C THR A 142 -14.90 -6.44 15.36
N SER A 143 -15.31 -7.48 14.65
CA SER A 143 -16.71 -7.94 14.58
C SER A 143 -16.82 -9.41 14.87
N THR A 144 -17.74 -9.76 15.77
CA THR A 144 -18.11 -11.18 16.05
C THR A 144 -19.34 -11.61 15.25
N GLY A 145 -19.98 -10.66 14.52
CA GLY A 145 -21.27 -10.92 13.87
C GLY A 145 -22.43 -11.08 14.84
N GLY A 146 -23.64 -11.03 14.33
CA GLY A 146 -24.88 -11.28 15.07
C GLY A 146 -25.61 -12.55 14.59
N ALA A 147 -25.35 -12.98 13.37
CA ALA A 147 -25.90 -14.20 12.77
C ALA A 147 -24.76 -15.13 12.32
N MET A 148 -25.09 -16.40 12.07
CA MET A 148 -24.08 -17.41 11.67
C MET A 148 -23.39 -17.11 10.33
N GLY A 149 -23.99 -16.29 9.48
CA GLY A 149 -23.40 -15.88 8.19
C GLY A 149 -22.64 -14.56 8.23
N ASP A 150 -22.58 -13.90 9.37
CA ASP A 150 -21.91 -12.61 9.51
C ASP A 150 -20.38 -12.75 9.61
N LEU A 151 -19.69 -11.66 9.40
CA LEU A 151 -18.25 -11.60 9.54
C LEU A 151 -17.82 -11.84 10.99
N TYR A 152 -17.02 -12.89 11.20
CA TYR A 152 -16.22 -13.08 12.40
C TYR A 152 -14.76 -12.77 12.07
N GLY A 153 -14.28 -11.57 12.42
CA GLY A 153 -12.97 -11.13 12.00
C GLY A 153 -12.68 -9.67 12.29
N TYR A 154 -11.76 -9.12 11.53
CA TYR A 154 -11.30 -7.73 11.62
C TYR A 154 -11.53 -7.01 10.30
N THR A 155 -12.04 -5.78 10.38
CA THR A 155 -12.03 -4.84 9.27
C THR A 155 -10.97 -3.77 9.56
N ILE A 156 -10.00 -3.67 8.68
CA ILE A 156 -8.90 -2.74 8.83
C ILE A 156 -9.04 -1.70 7.73
N SER A 157 -9.11 -0.44 8.13
CA SER A 157 -9.12 0.70 7.23
C SER A 157 -7.87 1.55 7.45
N PHE A 158 -7.37 2.11 6.38
CA PHE A 158 -6.21 3.00 6.44
C PHE A 158 -6.42 4.24 5.59
N GLU A 159 -5.80 5.33 6.00
CA GLU A 159 -5.76 6.59 5.27
C GLU A 159 -4.39 7.24 5.40
N GLY A 160 -3.89 7.78 4.31
CA GLY A 160 -2.66 8.55 4.27
C GLY A 160 -2.76 9.73 3.33
N LYS A 161 -2.04 10.81 3.64
CA LYS A 161 -1.95 12.01 2.78
C LYS A 161 -0.52 12.19 2.31
N GLU A 162 -0.35 12.21 1.00
CA GLU A 162 0.95 12.24 0.36
C GLU A 162 1.05 13.35 -0.67
N VAL A 163 2.26 13.84 -0.90
CA VAL A 163 2.54 14.81 -1.95
C VAL A 163 2.48 14.17 -3.33
N LEU A 164 2.88 12.90 -3.41
CA LEU A 164 2.92 12.11 -4.63
C LEU A 164 1.78 11.08 -4.68
N PRO A 165 1.31 10.70 -5.87
CA PRO A 165 0.42 9.56 -6.02
C PRO A 165 1.10 8.27 -5.54
N SER A 166 0.31 7.22 -5.29
CA SER A 166 0.82 5.89 -4.96
C SER A 166 1.78 5.40 -6.04
N LEU A 167 2.97 4.98 -5.61
CA LEU A 167 4.01 4.55 -6.53
C LEU A 167 3.81 3.08 -6.89
N PHE A 168 3.98 2.74 -8.16
CA PHE A 168 4.10 1.37 -8.58
C PHE A 168 5.45 0.79 -8.13
N VAL A 169 5.45 -0.47 -7.73
CA VAL A 169 6.65 -1.20 -7.34
C VAL A 169 6.87 -2.35 -8.32
N LEU A 170 8.10 -2.53 -8.79
CA LEU A 170 8.43 -3.70 -9.60
C LEU A 170 8.20 -4.99 -8.80
N SER A 171 7.56 -5.96 -9.41
CA SER A 171 7.30 -7.27 -8.79
C SER A 171 8.56 -8.01 -8.35
N THR A 172 9.68 -7.75 -9.01
CA THR A 172 11.00 -8.30 -8.65
C THR A 172 11.57 -7.78 -7.33
N LEU A 173 11.05 -6.65 -6.85
CA LEU A 173 11.45 -6.07 -5.56
C LEU A 173 10.66 -6.62 -4.36
N VAL A 174 9.61 -7.41 -4.59
CA VAL A 174 8.75 -7.95 -3.51
C VAL A 174 8.87 -9.47 -3.52
N GLY A 175 9.47 -10.05 -2.49
CA GLY A 175 9.64 -11.50 -2.39
C GLY A 175 10.46 -11.92 -1.18
N GLU A 176 10.55 -13.23 -0.96
CA GLU A 176 11.37 -13.80 0.10
C GLU A 176 12.87 -13.69 -0.24
N GLY A 177 13.69 -13.32 0.75
CA GLY A 177 15.14 -13.25 0.61
C GLY A 177 15.63 -12.11 -0.29
N VAL A 178 14.80 -11.12 -0.59
CA VAL A 178 15.18 -9.96 -1.39
C VAL A 178 16.05 -9.02 -0.56
N THR A 179 17.33 -8.90 -0.92
CA THR A 179 18.31 -8.10 -0.15
C THR A 179 18.24 -6.60 -0.44
N ALA A 180 17.76 -6.21 -1.62
CA ALA A 180 17.60 -4.82 -2.04
C ALA A 180 16.17 -4.58 -2.54
N GLY A 181 15.19 -4.73 -1.65
CA GLY A 181 13.77 -4.65 -1.96
C GLY A 181 12.92 -4.91 -0.71
N PHE A 182 11.71 -5.38 -0.92
CA PHE A 182 10.78 -5.73 0.15
C PHE A 182 10.89 -7.24 0.45
N ASP A 183 11.59 -7.54 1.53
CA ASP A 183 11.80 -8.92 1.99
C ASP A 183 10.59 -9.42 2.77
N VAL A 184 9.85 -10.34 2.16
CA VAL A 184 8.61 -10.91 2.71
C VAL A 184 8.95 -11.93 3.80
N GLN A 185 8.54 -11.63 5.03
CA GLN A 185 8.72 -12.50 6.19
C GLN A 185 7.63 -13.57 6.23
N THR A 186 7.91 -14.76 5.70
CA THR A 186 6.97 -15.90 5.71
C THR A 186 7.14 -16.79 6.93
N SER A 187 8.32 -16.82 7.54
CA SER A 187 8.59 -17.61 8.74
C SER A 187 7.80 -17.15 9.98
N ASN A 188 7.30 -15.93 9.97
CA ASN A 188 6.54 -15.30 11.06
C ASN A 188 5.04 -15.18 10.76
N MET A 189 4.52 -15.97 9.84
CA MET A 189 3.08 -15.98 9.57
C MET A 189 2.33 -16.68 10.70
N ILE A 190 1.25 -16.05 11.15
CA ILE A 190 0.31 -16.65 12.09
C ILE A 190 -0.50 -17.69 11.31
N ASN A 191 -0.35 -18.95 11.70
CA ASN A 191 -1.13 -20.04 11.11
C ASN A 191 -2.39 -20.25 11.97
N GLU A 192 -3.53 -20.29 11.32
CA GLU A 192 -4.84 -20.63 11.92
C GLU A 192 -5.15 -22.12 11.79
#